data_fcce635b39479fb7e141ab1cf9f02f1f
#
_entry.id   fcce635b39479fb7e141ab1cf9f02f1f
#
_cell.length_a   1.000
_cell.length_b   1.000
_cell.length_c   1.000
_cell.angle_alpha   90.00
_cell.angle_beta   90.00
_cell.angle_gamma   90.00
#
_symmetry.space_group_name_H-M   'P 1'
#
loop_
_entity.id
_entity.type
_entity.pdbx_description
1 polymer ?
#
loop_
_entity_poly.entity_id
_entity_poly.type
_entity_poly.pdbx_seq_one_letter_code
_entity_poly.pdbx_strand_id
1 'polypeptide(L)'
;MVLPANMAKAVYNDPGIEQYRGNPLIEALPPIMTTQQIKQGLSGSIKFDPKDIYVDGPWRVHVISQLLDDFFQPISRHLQLESKLSIMIRQGYVGRNLSDGSLNAHLQNGYERVMSGELDVFRFEQVKSTARSLSLIGCSGSGKSSTINRMLATYPQVIYHEQYNFTQIVYLKLDCPHDGSLKSLCHHFFRAIDAVLNTDYERKYALKRHSVETLMALMSQIANVHALGV
;
A
#
# COMPACT_ATOMS: atom_id res chain seq x y z
N MET A 1 24.50 -0.75 -4.94
CA MET A 1 23.45 -1.75 -4.71
C MET A 1 22.37 -1.51 -5.75
N VAL A 2 22.07 -2.47 -6.62
CA VAL A 2 20.97 -2.34 -7.60
C VAL A 2 19.67 -2.64 -6.86
N LEU A 3 18.80 -1.64 -6.74
CA LEU A 3 17.49 -1.81 -6.11
C LEU A 3 16.59 -2.67 -7.00
N PRO A 4 15.73 -3.53 -6.43
CA PRO A 4 14.70 -4.22 -7.19
C PRO A 4 13.83 -3.24 -7.99
N ALA A 5 13.31 -3.67 -9.14
CA ALA A 5 12.55 -2.81 -10.06
C ALA A 5 11.29 -2.16 -9.45
N ASN A 6 10.75 -2.75 -8.38
CA ASN A 6 9.58 -2.27 -7.64
C ASN A 6 9.92 -1.36 -6.44
N MET A 7 11.22 -1.07 -6.21
CA MET A 7 11.69 -0.28 -5.07
C MET A 7 12.18 1.09 -5.53
N ALA A 8 11.57 2.15 -5.04
CA ALA A 8 11.98 3.52 -5.26
C ALA A 8 12.98 3.97 -4.18
N LYS A 9 13.96 4.80 -4.55
CA LYS A 9 14.81 5.48 -3.57
C LYS A 9 14.03 6.65 -2.96
N ALA A 10 14.13 6.84 -1.65
CA ALA A 10 13.48 7.96 -0.97
C ALA A 10 13.99 9.31 -1.49
N VAL A 11 13.07 10.17 -1.87
CA VAL A 11 13.29 11.58 -2.21
C VAL A 11 12.39 12.39 -1.29
N TYR A 12 12.99 13.15 -0.37
CA TYR A 12 12.25 13.87 0.64
C TYR A 12 11.79 15.22 0.10
N ASN A 13 10.48 15.47 0.19
CA ASN A 13 9.83 16.70 -0.24
C ASN A 13 9.08 17.33 0.93
N ASP A 14 8.99 18.67 0.96
CA ASP A 14 8.12 19.34 1.95
C ASP A 14 6.65 18.94 1.72
N PRO A 15 6.01 18.31 2.70
CA PRO A 15 4.61 17.88 2.57
C PRO A 15 3.61 19.03 2.61
N GLY A 16 4.05 20.27 2.86
CA GLY A 16 3.21 21.47 2.93
C GLY A 16 2.29 21.58 4.16
N ILE A 17 2.30 20.58 5.05
CA ILE A 17 1.47 20.53 6.26
C ILE A 17 2.39 20.29 7.46
N GLU A 18 2.29 21.15 8.48
CA GLU A 18 3.15 21.11 9.66
C GLU A 18 3.17 19.75 10.36
N GLN A 19 2.01 19.11 10.50
CA GLN A 19 1.88 17.79 11.14
C GLN A 19 2.67 16.68 10.42
N TYR A 20 3.00 16.88 9.16
CA TYR A 20 3.69 15.87 8.31
C TYR A 20 5.19 16.15 8.17
N ARG A 21 5.64 17.37 8.52
CA ARG A 21 7.05 17.76 8.44
C ARG A 21 7.90 17.01 9.45
N GLY A 22 9.15 16.76 9.08
CA GLY A 22 10.11 16.05 9.92
C GLY A 22 9.84 14.56 10.06
N ASN A 23 8.91 14.01 9.26
CA ASN A 23 8.68 12.57 9.20
C ASN A 23 9.13 12.00 7.85
N PRO A 24 10.29 11.34 7.78
CA PRO A 24 10.84 10.81 6.53
C PRO A 24 9.90 9.84 5.80
N LEU A 25 9.06 9.09 6.53
CA LEU A 25 8.09 8.16 5.93
C LEU A 25 6.98 8.90 5.17
N ILE A 26 6.67 10.13 5.56
CA ILE A 26 5.68 10.98 4.87
C ILE A 26 6.35 11.82 3.79
N GLU A 27 7.51 12.39 4.08
CA GLU A 27 8.24 13.26 3.14
C GLU A 27 8.74 12.53 1.90
N ALA A 28 8.95 11.20 2.00
CA ALA A 28 9.31 10.36 0.86
C ALA A 28 8.12 9.95 -0.02
N LEU A 29 6.89 10.23 0.40
CA LEU A 29 5.71 9.97 -0.43
C LEU A 29 5.59 11.01 -1.55
N PRO A 30 4.91 10.68 -2.67
CA PRO A 30 4.56 11.67 -3.68
C PRO A 30 3.84 12.87 -3.05
N PRO A 31 3.99 14.09 -3.60
CA PRO A 31 3.34 15.28 -3.06
C PRO A 31 1.81 15.14 -3.05
N ILE A 32 1.16 15.90 -2.16
CA ILE A 32 -0.31 15.97 -2.15
C ILE A 32 -0.78 16.61 -3.45
N MET A 33 -1.57 15.87 -4.21
CA MET A 33 -2.02 16.28 -5.53
C MET A 33 -3.24 17.21 -5.47
N THR A 34 -3.25 18.23 -6.31
CA THR A 34 -4.46 19.03 -6.58
C THR A 34 -5.49 18.20 -7.35
N THR A 35 -6.76 18.62 -7.31
CA THR A 35 -7.85 17.97 -8.06
C THR A 35 -7.53 17.81 -9.55
N GLN A 36 -6.87 18.79 -10.14
CA GLN A 36 -6.47 18.74 -11.56
C GLN A 36 -5.37 17.70 -11.81
N GLN A 37 -4.36 17.63 -10.93
CA GLN A 37 -3.30 16.63 -11.01
C GLN A 37 -3.84 15.22 -10.80
N ILE A 38 -4.76 15.03 -9.84
CA ILE A 38 -5.44 13.74 -9.64
C ILE A 38 -6.18 13.33 -10.91
N LYS A 39 -6.95 14.26 -11.50
CA LYS A 39 -7.69 13.99 -12.73
C LYS A 39 -6.73 13.59 -13.86
N GLN A 40 -5.65 14.31 -14.05
CA GLN A 40 -4.64 14.00 -15.09
C GLN A 40 -3.94 12.67 -14.83
N GLY A 41 -3.50 12.42 -13.59
CA GLY A 41 -2.79 11.19 -13.21
C GLY A 41 -3.66 9.93 -13.30
N LEU A 42 -4.95 10.04 -13.04
CA LEU A 42 -5.88 8.92 -13.15
C LEU A 42 -6.43 8.72 -14.56
N SER A 43 -6.42 9.75 -15.42
CA SER A 43 -6.96 9.64 -16.79
C SER A 43 -6.16 8.62 -17.59
N GLY A 44 -6.86 7.68 -18.20
CA GLY A 44 -6.30 6.81 -19.22
C GLY A 44 -6.23 7.54 -20.56
N SER A 45 -5.31 7.14 -21.40
CA SER A 45 -5.19 7.63 -22.76
C SER A 45 -5.53 6.53 -23.76
N ILE A 46 -6.38 6.87 -24.72
CA ILE A 46 -6.61 5.99 -25.86
C ILE A 46 -5.44 6.20 -26.83
N LYS A 47 -4.68 5.15 -27.05
CA LYS A 47 -3.63 5.14 -28.10
C LYS A 47 -4.29 4.72 -29.41
N PHE A 48 -4.51 5.66 -30.29
CA PHE A 48 -5.10 5.43 -31.61
C PHE A 48 -4.07 5.81 -32.69
N ASP A 49 -3.74 4.88 -33.58
CA ASP A 49 -2.99 5.17 -34.80
C ASP A 49 -4.01 5.43 -35.93
N PRO A 50 -3.95 6.59 -36.61
CA PRO A 50 -4.83 6.86 -37.76
C PRO A 50 -4.78 5.79 -38.85
N LYS A 51 -3.69 5.01 -38.94
CA LYS A 51 -3.56 3.90 -39.90
C LYS A 51 -4.48 2.75 -39.58
N ASP A 52 -4.91 2.61 -38.34
CA ASP A 52 -5.80 1.54 -37.90
C ASP A 52 -7.20 1.60 -38.54
N ILE A 53 -7.55 2.76 -39.12
CA ILE A 53 -8.79 2.94 -39.89
C ILE A 53 -8.80 2.05 -41.11
N TYR A 54 -7.63 1.80 -41.72
CA TYR A 54 -7.46 1.03 -42.96
C TYR A 54 -7.25 -0.46 -42.72
N VAL A 55 -7.24 -0.90 -41.45
CA VAL A 55 -7.08 -2.32 -41.10
C VAL A 55 -8.34 -3.11 -41.48
N ASP A 56 -8.16 -4.32 -42.00
CA ASP A 56 -9.23 -5.18 -42.49
C ASP A 56 -10.22 -5.58 -41.36
N GLY A 57 -11.47 -5.93 -41.71
CA GLY A 57 -12.58 -6.13 -40.79
C GLY A 57 -12.27 -7.03 -39.58
N PRO A 58 -11.74 -8.22 -39.75
CA PRO A 58 -11.38 -9.11 -38.62
C PRO A 58 -10.35 -8.49 -37.68
N TRP A 59 -9.32 -7.83 -38.21
CA TRP A 59 -8.27 -7.17 -37.43
C TRP A 59 -8.78 -5.92 -36.73
N ARG A 60 -9.71 -5.19 -37.33
CA ARG A 60 -10.31 -3.97 -36.76
C ARG A 60 -11.02 -4.24 -35.43
N VAL A 61 -11.63 -5.42 -35.28
CA VAL A 61 -12.25 -5.81 -33.99
C VAL A 61 -11.22 -5.89 -32.88
N HIS A 62 -10.03 -6.40 -33.15
CA HIS A 62 -8.94 -6.46 -32.16
C HIS A 62 -8.39 -5.06 -31.83
N VAL A 63 -8.24 -4.21 -32.84
CA VAL A 63 -7.82 -2.82 -32.62
C VAL A 63 -8.84 -2.07 -31.75
N ILE A 64 -10.13 -2.20 -32.04
CA ILE A 64 -11.19 -1.57 -31.25
C ILE A 64 -11.21 -2.09 -29.82
N SER A 65 -11.00 -3.38 -29.60
CA SER A 65 -10.98 -3.92 -28.23
C SER A 65 -9.81 -3.38 -27.41
N GLN A 66 -8.65 -3.15 -28.00
CA GLN A 66 -7.49 -2.57 -27.32
C GLN A 66 -7.67 -1.09 -26.93
N LEU A 67 -8.54 -0.35 -27.62
CA LEU A 67 -8.80 1.06 -27.30
C LEU A 67 -9.38 1.25 -25.89
N LEU A 68 -10.03 0.23 -25.33
CA LEU A 68 -10.67 0.26 -24.02
C LEU A 68 -9.75 -0.20 -22.88
N ASP A 69 -8.62 -0.84 -23.17
CA ASP A 69 -7.76 -1.43 -22.18
C ASP A 69 -7.17 -0.40 -21.21
N ASP A 70 -6.78 0.77 -21.72
CA ASP A 70 -6.22 1.87 -20.92
C ASP A 70 -7.22 3.01 -20.69
N PHE A 71 -8.45 2.88 -21.16
CA PHE A 71 -9.44 3.94 -21.01
C PHE A 71 -9.89 4.04 -19.54
N PHE A 72 -9.68 5.21 -18.95
CA PHE A 72 -10.23 5.54 -17.64
C PHE A 72 -10.59 7.01 -17.58
N GLN A 73 -11.86 7.30 -17.35
CA GLN A 73 -12.37 8.66 -17.18
C GLN A 73 -12.63 8.93 -15.70
N PRO A 74 -11.79 9.74 -15.03
CA PRO A 74 -12.02 10.10 -13.63
C PRO A 74 -13.33 10.88 -13.47
N ILE A 75 -14.12 10.48 -12.49
CA ILE A 75 -15.34 11.18 -12.05
C ILE A 75 -15.14 11.72 -10.63
N SER A 76 -16.02 12.59 -10.17
CA SER A 76 -15.90 13.28 -8.88
C SER A 76 -15.69 12.31 -7.70
N ARG A 77 -16.29 11.13 -7.73
CA ARG A 77 -16.09 10.09 -6.69
C ARG A 77 -14.65 9.57 -6.65
N HIS A 78 -13.99 9.46 -7.80
CA HIS A 78 -12.60 9.03 -7.87
C HIS A 78 -11.67 10.08 -7.25
N LEU A 79 -11.94 11.36 -7.49
CA LEU A 79 -11.16 12.47 -6.92
C LEU A 79 -11.27 12.51 -5.40
N GLN A 80 -12.50 12.32 -4.87
CA GLN A 80 -12.74 12.24 -3.42
C GLN A 80 -12.09 11.01 -2.79
N LEU A 81 -12.13 9.87 -3.48
CA LEU A 81 -11.55 8.62 -2.98
C LEU A 81 -10.02 8.72 -2.91
N GLU A 82 -9.39 9.32 -3.93
CA GLU A 82 -7.93 9.55 -3.92
C GLU A 82 -7.53 10.43 -2.72
N SER A 83 -8.22 11.53 -2.48
CA SER A 83 -7.93 12.40 -1.34
C SER A 83 -8.08 11.66 0.00
N LYS A 84 -9.08 10.79 0.14
CA LYS A 84 -9.24 9.94 1.33
C LYS A 84 -8.11 8.93 1.47
N LEU A 85 -7.70 8.28 0.38
CA LEU A 85 -6.58 7.35 0.36
C LEU A 85 -5.27 8.04 0.71
N SER A 86 -5.01 9.20 0.14
CA SER A 86 -3.85 10.05 0.43
C SER A 86 -3.76 10.41 1.92
N ILE A 87 -4.88 10.81 2.51
CA ILE A 87 -4.98 11.09 3.96
C ILE A 87 -4.72 9.82 4.77
N MET A 88 -5.33 8.70 4.39
CA MET A 88 -5.20 7.44 5.12
C MET A 88 -3.75 6.95 5.16
N ILE A 89 -3.05 6.96 4.01
CA ILE A 89 -1.64 6.58 3.93
C ILE A 89 -0.79 7.48 4.83
N ARG A 90 -0.91 8.80 4.73
CA ARG A 90 -0.07 9.74 5.50
C ARG A 90 -0.37 9.69 6.98
N GLN A 91 -1.63 9.65 7.36
CA GLN A 91 -2.01 9.58 8.78
C GLN A 91 -1.60 8.27 9.43
N GLY A 92 -1.49 7.19 8.67
CA GLY A 92 -0.89 5.95 9.16
C GLY A 92 0.55 6.11 9.64
N TYR A 93 1.27 7.14 9.19
CA TYR A 93 2.65 7.42 9.60
C TYR A 93 2.80 8.49 10.70
N VAL A 94 1.77 9.28 11.03
CA VAL A 94 1.86 10.37 12.03
C VAL A 94 2.27 9.85 13.39
N GLY A 95 2.19 8.77 13.85
CA GLY A 95 2.73 8.26 15.13
C GLY A 95 3.96 7.36 14.95
N ARG A 96 4.47 7.24 13.74
CA ARG A 96 5.60 6.37 13.39
C ARG A 96 6.61 7.19 12.60
N ASN A 97 7.69 7.58 13.23
CA ASN A 97 8.70 8.43 12.61
C ASN A 97 10.08 7.80 12.78
N LEU A 98 10.91 7.84 11.73
CA LEU A 98 12.28 7.35 11.74
C LEU A 98 13.22 8.31 12.46
N SER A 99 12.95 9.62 12.42
CA SER A 99 13.86 10.65 12.94
C SER A 99 13.75 10.88 14.44
N ASP A 100 12.59 10.68 15.05
CA ASP A 100 12.34 10.89 16.49
C ASP A 100 12.32 9.62 17.34
N GLY A 101 12.50 8.46 16.70
CA GLY A 101 12.52 7.16 17.37
C GLY A 101 11.15 6.57 17.71
N SER A 102 10.04 7.24 17.38
CA SER A 102 8.69 6.71 17.67
C SER A 102 8.41 5.39 16.94
N LEU A 103 8.95 5.18 15.74
CA LEU A 103 8.86 3.88 15.07
C LEU A 103 9.58 2.78 15.87
N ASN A 104 10.73 3.08 16.47
CA ASN A 104 11.47 2.09 17.28
C ASN A 104 10.68 1.67 18.52
N ALA A 105 9.93 2.58 19.15
CA ALA A 105 9.03 2.25 20.25
C ALA A 105 7.94 1.26 19.80
N HIS A 106 7.36 1.48 18.62
CA HIS A 106 6.40 0.53 18.02
C HIS A 106 7.04 -0.85 17.78
N LEU A 107 8.26 -0.89 17.27
CA LEU A 107 8.97 -2.15 17.00
C LEU A 107 9.26 -2.91 18.30
N GLN A 108 9.72 -2.22 19.34
CA GLN A 108 10.03 -2.82 20.62
C GLN A 108 8.77 -3.38 21.31
N ASN A 109 7.70 -2.61 21.36
CA ASN A 109 6.41 -3.06 21.90
C ASN A 109 5.89 -4.30 21.16
N GLY A 110 6.00 -4.33 19.84
CA GLY A 110 5.61 -5.49 19.04
C GLY A 110 6.47 -6.72 19.34
N TYR A 111 7.79 -6.55 19.49
CA TYR A 111 8.71 -7.63 19.84
C TYR A 111 8.42 -8.22 21.23
N GLU A 112 8.22 -7.37 22.23
CA GLU A 112 7.89 -7.79 23.59
C GLU A 112 6.58 -8.59 23.64
N ARG A 113 5.55 -8.16 22.90
CA ARG A 113 4.29 -8.91 22.77
C ARG A 113 4.46 -10.31 22.18
N VAL A 114 5.28 -10.45 21.16
CA VAL A 114 5.55 -11.75 20.54
C VAL A 114 6.33 -12.65 21.50
N MET A 115 7.31 -12.11 22.22
CA MET A 115 8.18 -12.87 23.12
C MET A 115 7.48 -13.28 24.43
N SER A 116 6.62 -12.41 24.98
CA SER A 116 5.89 -12.72 26.22
C SER A 116 4.72 -13.69 26.00
N GLY A 117 4.27 -13.85 24.74
CA GLY A 117 3.04 -14.58 24.43
C GLY A 117 1.76 -13.91 24.98
N GLU A 118 1.89 -12.74 25.61
CA GLU A 118 0.77 -11.94 26.09
C GLU A 118 0.26 -11.03 24.96
N LEU A 119 -0.81 -11.43 24.32
CA LEU A 119 -1.42 -10.70 23.21
C LEU A 119 -2.37 -9.60 23.68
N ASP A 120 -2.46 -9.37 24.98
CA ASP A 120 -3.38 -8.40 25.57
C ASP A 120 -2.90 -6.95 25.29
N VAL A 121 -3.70 -6.23 24.54
CA VAL A 121 -3.37 -4.90 24.00
C VAL A 121 -3.25 -3.84 25.11
N PHE A 122 -3.78 -4.12 26.31
CA PHE A 122 -3.94 -3.12 27.38
C PHE A 122 -2.72 -2.92 28.29
N ARG A 123 -1.68 -3.75 28.18
CA ARG A 123 -0.50 -3.66 29.04
C ARG A 123 0.64 -2.78 28.52
N PHE A 124 0.64 -2.46 27.24
CA PHE A 124 1.72 -1.67 26.65
C PHE A 124 1.26 -0.24 26.46
N GLU A 125 1.95 0.69 27.13
CA GLU A 125 1.64 2.11 27.08
C GLU A 125 1.50 2.60 25.62
N GLN A 126 0.34 3.10 25.38
CA GLN A 126 -0.15 4.06 24.37
C GLN A 126 0.79 4.45 23.24
N VAL A 127 1.07 3.52 22.37
CA VAL A 127 1.40 3.90 21.02
C VAL A 127 0.09 4.31 20.35
N LYS A 128 -0.10 5.61 20.11
CA LYS A 128 -1.29 6.12 19.42
C LYS A 128 -1.38 5.48 18.04
N SER A 129 -2.25 4.49 17.89
CA SER A 129 -2.59 4.00 16.57
C SER A 129 -3.35 5.07 15.82
N THR A 130 -2.78 5.57 14.73
CA THR A 130 -3.42 6.51 13.80
C THR A 130 -4.00 5.77 12.58
N ALA A 131 -4.02 4.45 12.62
CA ALA A 131 -4.55 3.62 11.55
C ALA A 131 -6.03 3.93 11.30
N ARG A 132 -6.36 4.30 10.08
CA ARG A 132 -7.72 4.55 9.62
C ARG A 132 -8.19 3.41 8.74
N SER A 133 -9.48 3.18 8.72
CA SER A 133 -10.12 2.22 7.82
C SER A 133 -11.06 2.93 6.85
N LEU A 134 -11.19 2.37 5.65
CA LEU A 134 -12.11 2.83 4.62
C LEU A 134 -12.80 1.61 4.00
N SER A 135 -14.13 1.66 3.91
CA SER A 135 -14.91 0.67 3.19
C SER A 135 -15.43 1.24 1.88
N LEU A 136 -15.21 0.52 0.79
CA LEU A 136 -15.73 0.85 -0.54
C LEU A 136 -16.79 -0.16 -0.96
N ILE A 137 -18.06 0.24 -0.84
CA ILE A 137 -19.20 -0.60 -1.12
C ILE A 137 -19.83 -0.22 -2.46
N GLY A 138 -20.22 -1.20 -3.25
CA GLY A 138 -20.87 -1.00 -4.54
C GLY A 138 -21.09 -2.32 -5.28
N CYS A 139 -21.92 -2.29 -6.31
CA CYS A 139 -22.25 -3.45 -7.15
C CYS A 139 -21.00 -4.08 -7.77
N SER A 140 -21.06 -5.36 -8.10
CA SER A 140 -20.05 -6.01 -8.94
C SER A 140 -19.94 -5.29 -10.29
N GLY A 141 -18.73 -5.21 -10.85
CA GLY A 141 -18.49 -4.53 -12.12
C GLY A 141 -18.45 -2.98 -12.04
N SER A 142 -18.68 -2.35 -10.87
CA SER A 142 -18.66 -0.88 -10.73
C SER A 142 -17.24 -0.26 -10.74
N GLY A 143 -16.21 -1.02 -11.07
CA GLY A 143 -14.83 -0.52 -11.21
C GLY A 143 -14.08 -0.28 -9.91
N LYS A 144 -14.55 -0.80 -8.76
CA LYS A 144 -13.90 -0.58 -7.44
C LYS A 144 -12.42 -0.97 -7.44
N SER A 145 -12.11 -2.20 -7.82
CA SER A 145 -10.73 -2.71 -7.82
C SER A 145 -9.87 -1.98 -8.84
N SER A 146 -10.39 -1.71 -10.04
CA SER A 146 -9.68 -0.96 -11.08
C SER A 146 -9.34 0.47 -10.61
N THR A 147 -10.28 1.12 -9.91
CA THR A 147 -10.09 2.45 -9.34
C THR A 147 -8.99 2.45 -8.28
N ILE A 148 -9.06 1.53 -7.31
CA ILE A 148 -8.05 1.42 -6.25
C ILE A 148 -6.67 1.10 -6.83
N ASN A 149 -6.58 0.13 -7.75
CA ASN A 149 -5.33 -0.22 -8.39
C ASN A 149 -4.70 0.99 -9.12
N ARG A 150 -5.52 1.77 -9.82
CA ARG A 150 -5.03 2.96 -10.53
C ARG A 150 -4.57 4.07 -9.60
N MET A 151 -5.25 4.25 -8.47
CA MET A 151 -4.82 5.19 -7.42
C MET A 151 -3.53 4.73 -6.75
N LEU A 152 -3.44 3.46 -6.36
CA LEU A 152 -2.23 2.91 -5.73
C LEU A 152 -1.03 2.96 -6.68
N ALA A 153 -1.23 2.83 -8.00
CA ALA A 153 -0.17 2.97 -8.99
C ALA A 153 0.47 4.37 -9.04
N THR A 154 -0.16 5.40 -8.45
CA THR A 154 0.46 6.73 -8.30
C THR A 154 1.45 6.81 -7.12
N TYR A 155 1.49 5.79 -6.27
CA TYR A 155 2.42 5.66 -5.15
C TYR A 155 3.46 4.57 -5.43
N PRO A 156 4.74 4.78 -5.09
CA PRO A 156 5.69 3.68 -5.07
C PRO A 156 5.25 2.65 -4.02
N GLN A 157 5.27 1.37 -4.37
CA GLN A 157 4.87 0.33 -3.42
C GLN A 157 5.88 0.18 -2.29
N VAL A 158 7.16 0.30 -2.63
CA VAL A 158 8.27 0.20 -1.69
C VAL A 158 9.19 1.40 -1.84
N ILE A 159 9.60 1.99 -0.71
CA ILE A 159 10.56 3.09 -0.67
C ILE A 159 11.76 2.67 0.20
N TYR A 160 12.96 2.82 -0.33
CA TYR A 160 14.20 2.59 0.42
C TYR A 160 14.78 3.92 0.90
N HIS A 161 14.91 4.05 2.22
CA HIS A 161 15.48 5.20 2.91
C HIS A 161 16.97 4.95 3.18
N GLU A 162 17.82 5.39 2.27
CA GLU A 162 19.28 5.13 2.35
C GLU A 162 19.91 5.67 3.64
N GLN A 163 19.49 6.87 4.08
CA GLN A 163 20.01 7.50 5.30
C GLN A 163 19.71 6.71 6.58
N TYR A 164 18.61 5.96 6.58
CA TYR A 164 18.15 5.17 7.73
C TYR A 164 18.39 3.67 7.54
N ASN A 165 18.91 3.25 6.39
CA ASN A 165 18.98 1.85 5.98
C ASN A 165 17.65 1.11 6.22
N PHE A 166 16.56 1.74 5.81
CA PHE A 166 15.19 1.30 6.12
C PHE A 166 14.35 1.11 4.87
N THR A 167 13.53 0.06 4.85
CA THR A 167 12.62 -0.26 3.74
C THR A 167 11.18 -0.08 4.18
N GLN A 168 10.50 0.92 3.63
CA GLN A 168 9.11 1.24 3.86
C GLN A 168 8.22 0.55 2.81
N ILE A 169 7.14 -0.11 3.24
CA ILE A 169 6.08 -0.59 2.35
C ILE A 169 4.91 0.41 2.44
N VAL A 170 4.62 1.11 1.36
CA VAL A 170 3.57 2.13 1.35
C VAL A 170 2.19 1.49 1.35
N TYR A 171 2.01 0.44 0.58
CA TYR A 171 0.76 -0.31 0.54
C TYR A 171 0.99 -1.79 0.22
N LEU A 172 0.09 -2.63 0.74
CA LEU A 172 0.04 -4.05 0.45
C LEU A 172 -1.38 -4.45 0.05
N LYS A 173 -1.54 -5.01 -1.12
CA LYS A 173 -2.83 -5.49 -1.60
C LYS A 173 -2.97 -6.98 -1.30
N LEU A 174 -4.05 -7.35 -0.60
CA LEU A 174 -4.39 -8.73 -0.29
C LEU A 174 -5.79 -9.05 -0.81
N ASP A 175 -5.93 -10.22 -1.41
CA ASP A 175 -7.23 -10.77 -1.73
C ASP A 175 -7.76 -11.55 -0.52
N CYS A 176 -9.07 -11.41 -0.26
CA CYS A 176 -9.71 -12.15 0.81
C CYS A 176 -9.63 -13.66 0.51
N PRO A 177 -9.19 -14.49 1.47
CA PRO A 177 -9.19 -15.94 1.29
C PRO A 177 -10.59 -16.47 0.98
N HIS A 178 -10.67 -17.45 0.10
CA HIS A 178 -11.94 -18.04 -0.33
C HIS A 178 -12.71 -18.74 0.81
N ASP A 179 -11.97 -19.22 1.82
CA ASP A 179 -12.51 -19.87 3.02
C ASP A 179 -12.87 -18.89 4.16
N GLY A 180 -12.59 -17.59 3.98
CA GLY A 180 -12.78 -16.56 5.01
C GLY A 180 -11.90 -16.75 6.26
N SER A 181 -10.91 -17.66 6.22
CA SER A 181 -10.07 -17.99 7.34
C SER A 181 -9.04 -16.90 7.65
N LEU A 182 -8.97 -16.45 8.91
CA LEU A 182 -7.92 -15.53 9.38
C LEU A 182 -6.53 -16.13 9.23
N LYS A 183 -6.40 -17.47 9.41
CA LYS A 183 -5.14 -18.16 9.21
C LYS A 183 -4.65 -18.05 7.77
N SER A 184 -5.55 -18.29 6.80
CA SER A 184 -5.24 -18.13 5.38
C SER A 184 -4.89 -16.68 5.05
N LEU A 185 -5.57 -15.70 5.66
CA LEU A 185 -5.24 -14.28 5.48
C LEU A 185 -3.81 -13.96 5.95
N CYS A 186 -3.38 -14.49 7.10
CA CYS A 186 -2.01 -14.31 7.57
C CYS A 186 -0.99 -14.93 6.59
N HIS A 187 -1.27 -16.09 6.03
CA HIS A 187 -0.42 -16.70 4.99
C HIS A 187 -0.35 -15.83 3.74
N HIS A 188 -1.50 -15.30 3.25
CA HIS A 188 -1.53 -14.38 2.11
C HIS A 188 -0.71 -13.11 2.37
N PHE A 189 -0.77 -12.59 3.60
CA PHE A 189 0.03 -11.42 3.99
C PHE A 189 1.53 -11.69 3.89
N PHE A 190 2.04 -12.79 4.48
CA PHE A 190 3.46 -13.12 4.41
C PHE A 190 3.93 -13.35 2.98
N ARG A 191 3.15 -14.08 2.16
CA ARG A 191 3.44 -14.27 0.73
C ARG A 191 3.51 -12.95 -0.04
N ALA A 192 2.57 -12.04 0.24
CA ALA A 192 2.54 -10.76 -0.44
C ALA A 192 3.77 -9.91 -0.08
N ILE A 193 4.20 -9.91 1.19
CA ILE A 193 5.43 -9.23 1.59
C ILE A 193 6.66 -9.90 0.97
N ASP A 194 6.73 -11.23 0.98
CA ASP A 194 7.83 -11.96 0.36
C ASP A 194 7.93 -11.68 -1.14
N ALA A 195 6.80 -11.59 -1.84
CA ALA A 195 6.76 -11.22 -3.26
C ALA A 195 7.25 -9.79 -3.51
N VAL A 196 6.95 -8.85 -2.60
CA VAL A 196 7.30 -7.44 -2.74
C VAL A 196 8.76 -7.17 -2.36
N LEU A 197 9.28 -7.83 -1.31
CA LEU A 197 10.62 -7.59 -0.76
C LEU A 197 11.65 -8.67 -1.12
N ASN A 198 11.22 -9.77 -1.73
CA ASN A 198 12.04 -10.97 -1.97
C ASN A 198 12.61 -11.54 -0.67
N THR A 199 11.74 -11.74 0.32
CA THR A 199 12.06 -12.30 1.65
C THR A 199 11.48 -13.69 1.82
N ASP A 200 11.66 -14.31 2.99
CA ASP A 200 11.21 -15.67 3.34
C ASP A 200 10.29 -15.67 4.56
N TYR A 201 9.48 -14.66 4.78
CA TYR A 201 8.66 -14.51 5.99
C TYR A 201 7.61 -15.61 6.11
N GLU A 202 6.98 -16.04 5.01
CA GLU A 202 6.03 -17.14 5.05
C GLU A 202 6.69 -18.41 5.59
N ARG A 203 7.86 -18.78 5.08
CA ARG A 203 8.59 -19.97 5.52
C ARG A 203 9.04 -19.89 6.97
N LYS A 204 9.41 -18.69 7.46
CA LYS A 204 9.90 -18.47 8.82
C LYS A 204 8.78 -18.43 9.85
N TYR A 205 7.67 -17.78 9.54
CA TYR A 205 6.65 -17.42 10.51
C TYR A 205 5.31 -18.12 10.31
N ALA A 206 4.92 -18.47 9.10
CA ALA A 206 3.64 -19.13 8.83
C ALA A 206 3.69 -20.64 9.09
N LEU A 207 4.16 -21.05 10.26
CA LEU A 207 4.29 -22.46 10.63
C LEU A 207 2.93 -23.07 10.97
N LYS A 208 2.71 -24.34 10.56
CA LYS A 208 1.44 -25.07 10.81
C LYS A 208 1.06 -25.13 12.30
N ARG A 209 2.05 -25.15 13.19
CA ARG A 209 1.89 -25.22 14.66
C ARG A 209 1.43 -23.90 15.30
N HIS A 210 1.55 -22.75 14.59
CA HIS A 210 1.17 -21.47 15.16
C HIS A 210 -0.35 -21.31 15.22
N SER A 211 -0.83 -20.76 16.33
CA SER A 211 -2.22 -20.35 16.48
C SER A 211 -2.51 -19.13 15.60
N VAL A 212 -3.78 -18.80 15.40
CA VAL A 212 -4.19 -17.62 14.63
C VAL A 212 -3.69 -16.35 15.33
N GLU A 213 -3.79 -16.30 16.66
CA GLU A 213 -3.33 -15.16 17.48
C GLU A 213 -1.83 -14.92 17.29
N THR A 214 -1.02 -15.99 17.35
CA THR A 214 0.43 -15.91 17.11
C THR A 214 0.73 -15.41 15.70
N LEU A 215 0.02 -15.91 14.69
CA LEU A 215 0.22 -15.45 13.31
C LEU A 215 -0.18 -13.99 13.12
N MET A 216 -1.26 -13.52 13.75
CA MET A 216 -1.67 -12.12 13.71
C MET A 216 -0.67 -11.21 14.43
N ALA A 217 -0.11 -11.64 15.56
CA ALA A 217 0.94 -10.90 16.26
C ALA A 217 2.20 -10.76 15.39
N LEU A 218 2.64 -11.86 14.76
CA LEU A 218 3.78 -11.85 13.83
C LEU A 218 3.50 -10.98 12.60
N MET A 219 2.29 -11.04 12.04
CA MET A 219 1.85 -10.19 10.94
C MET A 219 1.94 -8.71 11.33
N SER A 220 1.44 -8.33 12.50
CA SER A 220 1.54 -6.97 13.03
C SER A 220 2.99 -6.53 13.21
N GLN A 221 3.84 -7.40 13.74
CA GLN A 221 5.27 -7.12 13.91
C GLN A 221 5.97 -6.87 12.57
N ILE A 222 5.74 -7.71 11.57
CA ILE A 222 6.33 -7.52 10.23
C ILE A 222 5.79 -6.26 9.55
N ALA A 223 4.50 -5.96 9.71
CA ALA A 223 3.93 -4.70 9.23
C ALA A 223 4.63 -3.48 9.84
N ASN A 224 4.98 -3.53 11.13
CA ASN A 224 5.73 -2.47 11.80
C ASN A 224 7.19 -2.41 11.34
N VAL A 225 7.87 -3.56 11.18
CA VAL A 225 9.26 -3.64 10.70
C VAL A 225 9.43 -2.92 9.36
N HIS A 226 8.43 -2.96 8.51
CA HIS A 226 8.45 -2.29 7.21
C HIS A 226 7.57 -1.02 7.16
N ALA A 227 7.16 -0.52 8.31
CA ALA A 227 6.28 0.65 8.42
C ALA A 227 5.15 0.60 7.38
N LEU A 228 4.43 -0.52 7.30
CA LEU A 228 3.34 -0.69 6.34
C LEU A 228 2.31 0.44 6.49
N GLY A 229 2.02 1.14 5.38
CA GLY A 229 1.12 2.28 5.36
C GLY A 229 -0.35 1.87 5.35
N VAL A 230 -0.76 1.11 4.36
CA VAL A 230 -2.14 0.62 4.17
C VAL A 230 -2.15 -0.75 3.51
#